data_0159dc6f9fe07b143c812f5f0b1bafdd
#
_entry.id   0159dc6f9fe07b143c812f5f0b1bafdd
#
_cell.length_a   1.000
_cell.length_b   1.000
_cell.length_c   1.000
_cell.angle_alpha   90.00
_cell.angle_beta   90.00
_cell.angle_gamma   90.00
#
_symmetry.space_group_name_H-M   'P 1'
#
loop_
_entity.id
_entity.type
_entity.pdbx_description
1 polymer ?
#
loop_
_entity_poly.entity_id
_entity_poly.type
_entity_poly.pdbx_seq_one_letter_code
_entity_poly.pdbx_strand_id
1 'polypeptide(L)'
;MADITGDQRIQSEVLEGLATAVNHRRWFVELALPHLGDNPIEIGSGLGDYAVAWAEHLPRFTATEAHPDRFVQLKERMSDHPTIEVRQLLLPATDATGEYSAAVSYNVLEHIEDHVGALRSMAELVRPGGRIVLIVPAFMFAMSQVDIATGHLRRYTKKTMRAAIGEAGLLIEKLHYANALGLIGYYGATSILKLAPKEGPMVKVYDKLVLPVTKAAEQIVRPPFGQSVFVVARTPG
;
A
#
# COMPACT_ATOMS: atom_id res chain seq x y z
N MET A 1 0.80 -6.22 -22.76
CA MET A 1 0.27 -5.19 -21.81
C MET A 1 -0.22 -5.94 -20.60
N ALA A 2 0.28 -5.65 -19.41
CA ALA A 2 -0.32 -6.18 -18.20
C ALA A 2 -1.69 -5.51 -18.04
N ASP A 3 -2.77 -6.29 -18.07
CA ASP A 3 -4.11 -5.77 -17.82
C ASP A 3 -4.23 -5.34 -16.36
N ILE A 4 -4.66 -4.09 -16.13
CA ILE A 4 -5.03 -3.63 -14.80
C ILE A 4 -6.38 -4.30 -14.47
N THR A 5 -6.33 -5.27 -13.56
CA THR A 5 -7.48 -6.10 -13.19
C THR A 5 -8.46 -5.34 -12.28
N GLY A 6 -9.76 -5.64 -12.42
CA GLY A 6 -10.83 -5.13 -11.55
C GLY A 6 -11.68 -3.99 -12.13
N ASP A 7 -12.84 -3.75 -11.49
CA ASP A 7 -13.75 -2.64 -11.84
C ASP A 7 -13.20 -1.32 -11.28
N GLN A 8 -12.84 -0.42 -12.18
CA GLN A 8 -12.21 0.85 -11.85
C GLN A 8 -13.12 1.80 -11.07
N ARG A 9 -14.43 1.75 -11.31
CA ARG A 9 -15.40 2.54 -10.56
C ARG A 9 -15.42 2.09 -9.10
N ILE A 10 -15.45 0.77 -8.86
CA ILE A 10 -15.42 0.22 -7.51
C ILE A 10 -14.08 0.53 -6.83
N GLN A 11 -12.96 0.44 -7.57
CA GLN A 11 -11.65 0.84 -7.04
C GLN A 11 -11.63 2.31 -6.60
N SER A 12 -12.19 3.22 -7.41
CA SER A 12 -12.25 4.64 -7.07
C SER A 12 -13.17 4.89 -5.86
N GLU A 13 -14.34 4.26 -5.79
CA GLU A 13 -15.25 4.34 -4.63
C GLU A 13 -14.56 3.85 -3.33
N VAL A 14 -13.75 2.78 -3.41
CA VAL A 14 -12.98 2.27 -2.25
C VAL A 14 -11.87 3.26 -1.85
N LEU A 15 -11.16 3.85 -2.81
CA LEU A 15 -10.14 4.86 -2.53
C LEU A 15 -10.73 6.10 -1.87
N GLU A 16 -11.85 6.61 -2.38
CA GLU A 16 -12.57 7.74 -1.79
C GLU A 16 -13.05 7.42 -0.37
N GLY A 17 -13.56 6.19 -0.14
CA GLY A 17 -13.95 5.73 1.19
C GLY A 17 -12.80 5.70 2.19
N LEU A 18 -11.64 5.26 1.76
CA LEU A 18 -10.43 5.25 2.58
C LEU A 18 -9.88 6.66 2.85
N ALA A 19 -10.15 7.63 1.98
CA ALA A 19 -9.75 9.03 2.19
C ALA A 19 -10.36 9.63 3.47
N THR A 20 -11.52 9.13 3.92
CA THR A 20 -12.18 9.58 5.17
C THR A 20 -11.54 9.01 6.44
N ALA A 21 -10.73 7.96 6.36
CA ALA A 21 -10.07 7.30 7.48
C ALA A 21 -8.72 7.98 7.82
N VAL A 22 -8.78 9.17 8.38
CA VAL A 22 -7.62 10.05 8.61
C VAL A 22 -6.60 9.45 9.57
N ASN A 23 -7.04 8.82 10.67
CA ASN A 23 -6.12 8.21 11.65
C ASN A 23 -5.46 6.96 11.09
N HIS A 24 -6.18 6.17 10.28
CA HIS A 24 -5.63 5.02 9.57
C HIS A 24 -4.52 5.45 8.61
N ARG A 25 -4.78 6.46 7.75
CA ARG A 25 -3.79 7.00 6.84
C ARG A 25 -2.56 7.52 7.60
N ARG A 26 -2.76 8.32 8.65
CA ARG A 26 -1.66 8.84 9.48
C ARG A 26 -0.81 7.72 10.06
N TRP A 27 -1.41 6.68 10.60
CA TRP A 27 -0.67 5.53 11.12
C TRP A 27 0.18 4.85 10.06
N PHE A 28 -0.38 4.62 8.88
CA PHE A 28 0.33 3.96 7.78
C PHE A 28 1.42 4.85 7.18
N VAL A 29 1.21 6.16 7.14
CA VAL A 29 2.27 7.14 6.81
C VAL A 29 3.44 7.02 7.78
N GLU A 30 3.16 7.03 9.09
CA GLU A 30 4.19 6.90 10.13
C GLU A 30 4.95 5.57 10.09
N LEU A 31 4.32 4.48 9.66
CA LEU A 31 4.99 3.19 9.49
C LEU A 31 6.07 3.23 8.40
N ALA A 32 5.80 3.88 7.26
CA ALA A 32 6.74 3.96 6.15
C ALA A 32 7.81 5.04 6.33
N LEU A 33 7.44 6.21 6.83
CA LEU A 33 8.27 7.41 6.83
C LEU A 33 9.73 7.21 7.26
N PRO A 34 10.04 6.43 8.33
CA PRO A 34 11.43 6.18 8.75
C PRO A 34 12.26 5.36 7.73
N HIS A 35 11.63 4.83 6.69
CA HIS A 35 12.23 3.92 5.72
C HIS A 35 12.32 4.51 4.31
N LEU A 36 11.75 5.69 4.07
CA LEU A 36 11.64 6.28 2.74
C LEU A 36 12.94 6.96 2.26
N GLY A 37 13.74 7.51 3.18
CA GLY A 37 14.96 8.24 2.82
C GLY A 37 14.64 9.63 2.25
N ASP A 38 15.45 10.09 1.29
CA ASP A 38 15.46 11.46 0.79
C ASP A 38 14.81 11.65 -0.60
N ASN A 39 14.62 10.57 -1.35
CA ASN A 39 14.06 10.58 -2.71
C ASN A 39 13.26 9.30 -2.97
N PRO A 40 12.13 9.06 -2.31
CA PRO A 40 11.33 7.86 -2.55
C PRO A 40 10.41 7.98 -3.76
N ILE A 41 10.01 6.81 -4.28
CA ILE A 41 8.98 6.64 -5.29
C ILE A 41 7.82 5.82 -4.72
N GLU A 42 6.58 6.27 -4.92
CA GLU A 42 5.38 5.48 -4.62
C GLU A 42 4.88 4.78 -5.87
N ILE A 43 4.66 3.49 -5.77
CA ILE A 43 4.11 2.66 -6.83
C ILE A 43 2.60 2.50 -6.61
N GLY A 44 1.80 3.04 -7.54
CA GLY A 44 0.35 3.00 -7.49
C GLY A 44 -0.23 3.98 -6.47
N SER A 45 0.05 5.27 -6.63
CA SER A 45 -0.41 6.34 -5.73
C SER A 45 -1.94 6.55 -5.76
N GLY A 46 -2.65 6.00 -6.76
CA GLY A 46 -4.07 6.23 -6.93
C GLY A 46 -4.39 7.71 -7.06
N LEU A 47 -5.14 8.27 -6.10
CA LEU A 47 -5.45 9.70 -6.04
C LEU A 47 -4.41 10.53 -5.24
N GLY A 48 -3.34 9.91 -4.71
CA GLY A 48 -2.22 10.61 -4.09
C GLY A 48 -2.40 10.98 -2.61
N ASP A 49 -3.34 10.36 -1.89
CA ASP A 49 -3.58 10.68 -0.47
C ASP A 49 -2.38 10.38 0.43
N TYR A 50 -1.62 9.33 0.15
CA TYR A 50 -0.37 9.01 0.83
C TYR A 50 0.78 9.89 0.33
N ALA A 51 0.87 10.12 -0.98
CA ALA A 51 1.90 10.97 -1.58
C ALA A 51 1.96 12.35 -0.92
N VAL A 52 0.81 13.04 -0.79
CA VAL A 52 0.73 14.34 -0.11
C VAL A 52 1.21 14.24 1.33
N ALA A 53 0.74 13.24 2.08
CA ALA A 53 1.08 13.10 3.48
C ALA A 53 2.57 12.78 3.73
N TRP A 54 3.25 12.05 2.84
CA TRP A 54 4.69 11.82 2.94
C TRP A 54 5.50 13.01 2.47
N ALA A 55 5.07 13.69 1.39
CA ALA A 55 5.78 14.84 0.83
C ALA A 55 5.90 16.03 1.81
N GLU A 56 4.99 16.16 2.77
CA GLU A 56 5.11 17.14 3.86
C GLU A 56 6.37 16.95 4.71
N HIS A 57 6.98 15.75 4.68
CA HIS A 57 8.13 15.36 5.51
C HIS A 57 9.40 15.11 4.69
N LEU A 58 9.35 15.23 3.38
CA LEU A 58 10.42 14.81 2.47
C LEU A 58 10.83 15.94 1.52
N PRO A 59 12.13 16.05 1.16
CA PRO A 59 12.60 17.10 0.26
C PRO A 59 12.09 16.93 -1.17
N ARG A 60 11.81 15.70 -1.59
CA ARG A 60 11.22 15.33 -2.88
C ARG A 60 10.48 14.01 -2.77
N PHE A 61 9.52 13.79 -3.65
CA PHE A 61 8.72 12.58 -3.71
C PHE A 61 8.27 12.33 -5.14
N THR A 62 8.29 11.08 -5.59
CA THR A 62 7.72 10.70 -6.89
C THR A 62 6.48 9.85 -6.68
N ALA A 63 5.33 10.34 -7.12
CA ALA A 63 4.06 9.63 -7.12
C ALA A 63 3.81 8.99 -8.48
N THR A 64 3.41 7.71 -8.51
CA THR A 64 3.15 7.03 -9.79
C THR A 64 1.78 6.37 -9.84
N GLU A 65 1.19 6.37 -11.04
CA GLU A 65 -0.05 5.65 -11.32
C GLU A 65 0.03 4.98 -12.69
N ALA A 66 -0.41 3.75 -12.77
CA ALA A 66 -0.37 2.98 -14.01
C ALA A 66 -1.56 3.29 -14.93
N HIS A 67 -2.76 3.50 -14.33
CA HIS A 67 -3.97 3.71 -15.11
C HIS A 67 -4.01 5.13 -15.72
N PRO A 68 -4.19 5.28 -17.04
CA PRO A 68 -4.11 6.59 -17.69
C PRO A 68 -5.05 7.65 -17.11
N ASP A 69 -6.31 7.30 -16.89
CA ASP A 69 -7.30 8.26 -16.39
C ASP A 69 -7.00 8.69 -14.94
N ARG A 70 -6.59 7.74 -14.07
CA ARG A 70 -6.16 8.09 -12.70
C ARG A 70 -4.84 8.85 -12.68
N PHE A 71 -3.94 8.56 -13.60
CA PHE A 71 -2.72 9.35 -13.76
C PHE A 71 -3.03 10.82 -14.06
N VAL A 72 -3.99 11.10 -14.95
CA VAL A 72 -4.43 12.49 -15.24
C VAL A 72 -4.98 13.16 -13.97
N GLN A 73 -5.84 12.47 -13.23
CA GLN A 73 -6.40 12.98 -11.97
C GLN A 73 -5.32 13.20 -10.90
N LEU A 74 -4.39 12.25 -10.77
CA LEU A 74 -3.25 12.39 -9.86
C LEU A 74 -2.40 13.61 -10.21
N LYS A 75 -2.08 13.79 -11.49
CA LYS A 75 -1.29 14.92 -11.97
C LYS A 75 -1.96 16.26 -11.72
N GLU A 76 -3.26 16.35 -11.96
CA GLU A 76 -4.04 17.55 -11.66
C GLU A 76 -4.05 17.85 -10.16
N ARG A 77 -4.31 16.84 -9.33
CA ARG A 77 -4.35 16.99 -7.87
C ARG A 77 -2.99 17.36 -7.26
N MET A 78 -1.89 16.93 -7.86
CA MET A 78 -0.53 17.24 -7.39
C MET A 78 0.04 18.54 -7.94
N SER A 79 -0.68 19.28 -8.79
CA SER A 79 -0.19 20.52 -9.45
C SER A 79 0.30 21.59 -8.46
N ASP A 80 -0.30 21.68 -7.29
CA ASP A 80 0.04 22.65 -6.24
C ASP A 80 1.09 22.12 -5.23
N HIS A 81 1.66 20.93 -5.49
CA HIS A 81 2.66 20.30 -4.62
C HIS A 81 4.04 20.24 -5.32
N PRO A 82 4.86 21.29 -5.25
CA PRO A 82 6.10 21.40 -6.03
C PRO A 82 7.18 20.37 -5.68
N THR A 83 7.06 19.71 -4.53
CA THR A 83 7.97 18.65 -4.09
C THR A 83 7.58 17.27 -4.62
N ILE A 84 6.41 17.15 -5.28
CA ILE A 84 5.89 15.89 -5.83
C ILE A 84 6.05 15.88 -7.34
N GLU A 85 6.88 14.98 -7.85
CA GLU A 85 6.90 14.63 -9.27
C GLU A 85 5.84 13.55 -9.53
N VAL A 86 5.09 13.67 -10.63
CA VAL A 86 4.08 12.68 -11.01
C VAL A 86 4.50 11.99 -12.30
N ARG A 87 4.58 10.65 -12.27
CA ARG A 87 4.95 9.82 -13.42
C ARG A 87 3.88 8.76 -13.68
N GLN A 88 3.63 8.46 -14.96
CA GLN A 88 2.89 7.27 -15.33
C GLN A 88 3.85 6.07 -15.32
N LEU A 89 3.58 5.07 -14.50
CA LEU A 89 4.45 3.90 -14.35
C LEU A 89 3.63 2.62 -14.21
N LEU A 90 3.90 1.67 -15.07
CA LEU A 90 3.41 0.30 -14.99
C LEU A 90 4.58 -0.64 -14.73
N LEU A 91 4.44 -1.56 -13.78
CA LEU A 91 5.45 -2.59 -13.54
C LEU A 91 5.26 -3.80 -14.48
N PRO A 92 6.36 -4.42 -14.98
CA PRO A 92 7.75 -4.05 -14.72
C PRO A 92 8.13 -2.73 -15.40
N ALA A 93 8.91 -1.90 -14.71
CA ALA A 93 9.41 -0.63 -15.25
C ALA A 93 10.49 -0.90 -16.33
N THR A 94 10.42 -0.16 -17.43
CA THR A 94 11.38 -0.28 -18.54
C THR A 94 12.51 0.76 -18.48
N ASP A 95 12.38 1.75 -17.61
CA ASP A 95 13.26 2.90 -17.46
C ASP A 95 13.81 3.05 -16.02
N ALA A 96 14.06 1.91 -15.37
CA ALA A 96 14.60 1.89 -14.02
C ALA A 96 16.03 2.45 -13.98
N THR A 97 16.24 3.51 -13.20
CA THR A 97 17.53 4.21 -13.10
C THR A 97 18.32 3.87 -11.83
N GLY A 98 17.69 3.19 -10.87
CA GLY A 98 18.31 2.88 -9.57
C GLY A 98 18.61 4.12 -8.73
N GLU A 99 17.84 5.20 -8.88
CA GLU A 99 18.12 6.50 -8.23
C GLU A 99 17.32 6.76 -6.95
N TYR A 100 16.21 6.03 -6.74
CA TYR A 100 15.35 6.27 -5.61
C TYR A 100 15.91 5.73 -4.30
N SER A 101 15.65 6.43 -3.20
CA SER A 101 16.06 5.97 -1.86
C SER A 101 15.22 4.79 -1.37
N ALA A 102 13.96 4.76 -1.75
CA ALA A 102 13.03 3.67 -1.47
C ALA A 102 11.92 3.63 -2.53
N ALA A 103 11.33 2.44 -2.72
CA ALA A 103 10.04 2.28 -3.37
C ALA A 103 9.00 1.90 -2.30
N VAL A 104 7.91 2.65 -2.22
CA VAL A 104 6.79 2.37 -1.32
C VAL A 104 5.57 2.00 -2.14
N SER A 105 4.82 0.98 -1.68
CA SER A 105 3.61 0.54 -2.40
C SER A 105 2.59 -0.02 -1.42
N TYR A 106 1.40 0.55 -1.43
CA TYR A 106 0.32 0.20 -0.52
C TYR A 106 -0.90 -0.28 -1.29
N ASN A 107 -1.29 -1.53 -1.03
CA ASN A 107 -2.44 -2.20 -1.67
C ASN A 107 -2.38 -2.17 -3.21
N VAL A 108 -1.25 -2.60 -3.76
CA VAL A 108 -1.01 -2.71 -5.21
C VAL A 108 -0.54 -4.10 -5.61
N LEU A 109 0.36 -4.70 -4.81
CA LEU A 109 1.02 -5.95 -5.17
C LEU A 109 0.04 -7.13 -5.31
N GLU A 110 -1.09 -7.08 -4.60
CA GLU A 110 -2.18 -8.06 -4.68
C GLU A 110 -2.90 -8.09 -6.03
N HIS A 111 -2.81 -7.01 -6.81
CA HIS A 111 -3.41 -6.90 -8.14
C HIS A 111 -2.49 -7.41 -9.26
N ILE A 112 -1.19 -7.58 -9.00
CA ILE A 112 -0.20 -7.94 -10.01
C ILE A 112 -0.02 -9.44 -10.05
N GLU A 113 -0.23 -10.06 -11.23
CA GLU A 113 -0.13 -11.51 -11.41
C GLU A 113 1.29 -12.00 -11.11
N ASP A 114 2.31 -11.44 -11.77
CA ASP A 114 3.73 -11.67 -11.45
C ASP A 114 4.20 -10.71 -10.35
N HIS A 115 3.77 -10.98 -9.13
CA HIS A 115 4.12 -10.14 -7.98
C HIS A 115 5.61 -10.23 -7.59
N VAL A 116 6.28 -11.33 -7.93
CA VAL A 116 7.74 -11.48 -7.71
C VAL A 116 8.51 -10.66 -8.73
N GLY A 117 8.12 -10.68 -9.99
CA GLY A 117 8.67 -9.80 -11.02
C GLY A 117 8.45 -8.33 -10.70
N ALA A 118 7.28 -7.98 -10.16
CA ALA A 118 7.01 -6.62 -9.68
C ALA A 118 7.96 -6.19 -8.55
N LEU A 119 8.25 -7.09 -7.60
CA LEU A 119 9.21 -6.82 -6.52
C LEU A 119 10.64 -6.62 -7.06
N ARG A 120 11.06 -7.41 -8.05
CA ARG A 120 12.34 -7.23 -8.73
C ARG A 120 12.40 -5.89 -9.45
N SER A 121 11.34 -5.53 -10.16
CA SER A 121 11.24 -4.24 -10.84
C SER A 121 11.27 -3.06 -9.86
N MET A 122 10.59 -3.14 -8.71
CA MET A 122 10.73 -2.16 -7.64
C MET A 122 12.17 -2.05 -7.12
N ALA A 123 12.89 -3.19 -7.05
CA ALA A 123 14.29 -3.21 -6.63
C ALA A 123 15.22 -2.51 -7.62
N GLU A 124 14.94 -2.60 -8.92
CA GLU A 124 15.68 -1.91 -9.99
C GLU A 124 15.49 -0.40 -9.96
N LEU A 125 14.37 0.10 -9.44
CA LEU A 125 14.11 1.54 -9.29
C LEU A 125 14.92 2.17 -8.16
N VAL A 126 15.29 1.41 -7.14
CA VAL A 126 15.99 1.95 -5.96
C VAL A 126 17.51 1.72 -6.05
N ARG A 127 18.26 2.62 -5.42
CA ARG A 127 19.72 2.52 -5.33
C ARG A 127 20.15 1.27 -4.54
N PRO A 128 21.37 0.75 -4.75
CA PRO A 128 21.90 -0.34 -3.95
C PRO A 128 21.77 -0.06 -2.45
N GLY A 129 21.26 -1.04 -1.67
CA GLY A 129 20.92 -0.87 -0.27
C GLY A 129 19.65 -0.04 0.00
N GLY A 130 18.93 0.39 -1.04
CA GLY A 130 17.63 1.07 -0.92
C GLY A 130 16.53 0.14 -0.42
N ARG A 131 15.39 0.70 -0.05
CA ARG A 131 14.31 -0.06 0.62
C ARG A 131 13.07 -0.21 -0.25
N ILE A 132 12.40 -1.35 -0.07
CA ILE A 132 11.05 -1.61 -0.58
C ILE A 132 10.13 -1.67 0.63
N VAL A 133 9.15 -0.76 0.70
CA VAL A 133 8.20 -0.64 1.80
C VAL A 133 6.81 -1.00 1.31
N LEU A 134 6.20 -2.03 1.87
CA LEU A 134 4.93 -2.56 1.39
C LEU A 134 3.89 -2.64 2.50
N ILE A 135 2.65 -2.34 2.13
CA ILE A 135 1.46 -2.79 2.85
C ILE A 135 0.57 -3.53 1.86
N VAL A 136 0.18 -4.75 2.23
CA VAL A 136 -0.70 -5.61 1.44
C VAL A 136 -1.77 -6.23 2.34
N PRO A 137 -2.96 -6.58 1.81
CA PRO A 137 -4.03 -7.20 2.58
C PRO A 137 -3.60 -8.59 3.09
N ALA A 138 -3.99 -8.88 4.33
CA ALA A 138 -3.64 -10.15 4.97
C ALA A 138 -4.75 -11.18 4.86
N PHE A 139 -4.33 -12.46 4.80
CA PHE A 139 -5.11 -13.69 4.91
C PHE A 139 -6.17 -13.94 3.83
N MET A 140 -5.98 -15.01 3.08
CA MET A 140 -6.90 -15.48 2.04
C MET A 140 -8.32 -15.76 2.57
N PHE A 141 -8.47 -16.21 3.83
CA PHE A 141 -9.80 -16.44 4.40
C PHE A 141 -10.65 -15.16 4.53
N ALA A 142 -10.00 -13.98 4.53
CA ALA A 142 -10.65 -12.68 4.58
C ALA A 142 -10.90 -12.07 3.17
N MET A 143 -10.64 -12.85 2.09
CA MET A 143 -10.99 -12.45 0.72
C MET A 143 -12.50 -12.24 0.63
N SER A 144 -12.92 -11.10 0.15
CA SER A 144 -14.33 -10.69 0.06
C SER A 144 -14.76 -10.42 -1.39
N GLN A 145 -16.06 -10.22 -1.60
CA GLN A 145 -16.57 -9.80 -2.91
C GLN A 145 -16.02 -8.43 -3.34
N VAL A 146 -15.69 -7.57 -2.38
CA VAL A 146 -15.05 -6.27 -2.68
C VAL A 146 -13.64 -6.48 -3.21
N ASP A 147 -12.84 -7.37 -2.60
CA ASP A 147 -11.51 -7.70 -3.10
C ASP A 147 -11.56 -8.21 -4.55
N ILE A 148 -12.50 -9.11 -4.83
CA ILE A 148 -12.68 -9.68 -6.17
C ILE A 148 -13.08 -8.58 -7.16
N ALA A 149 -14.03 -7.73 -6.80
CA ALA A 149 -14.51 -6.64 -7.65
C ALA A 149 -13.43 -5.59 -7.92
N THR A 150 -12.56 -5.32 -6.94
CA THR A 150 -11.40 -4.42 -7.09
C THR A 150 -10.21 -5.08 -7.79
N GLY A 151 -10.28 -6.39 -8.10
CA GLY A 151 -9.25 -7.11 -8.87
C GLY A 151 -8.12 -7.67 -8.01
N HIS A 152 -8.35 -7.93 -6.72
CA HIS A 152 -7.37 -8.66 -5.92
C HIS A 152 -7.26 -10.11 -6.39
N LEU A 153 -6.06 -10.53 -6.70
CA LEU A 153 -5.72 -11.92 -7.05
C LEU A 153 -5.35 -12.73 -5.82
N ARG A 154 -4.89 -12.05 -4.74
CA ARG A 154 -4.39 -12.70 -3.52
C ARG A 154 -4.42 -11.79 -2.30
N ARG A 155 -4.29 -12.42 -1.16
CA ARG A 155 -3.95 -11.81 0.13
C ARG A 155 -2.76 -12.54 0.73
N TYR A 156 -2.01 -11.90 1.59
CA TYR A 156 -0.72 -12.39 2.05
C TYR A 156 -0.75 -12.87 3.51
N THR A 157 0.18 -13.75 3.82
CA THR A 157 0.62 -14.02 5.19
C THR A 157 2.09 -13.63 5.31
N LYS A 158 2.62 -13.52 6.53
CA LYS A 158 4.07 -13.34 6.70
C LYS A 158 4.89 -14.45 6.02
N LYS A 159 4.35 -15.69 5.96
CA LYS A 159 5.00 -16.80 5.29
C LYS A 159 5.08 -16.61 3.77
N THR A 160 3.95 -16.30 3.13
CA THR A 160 3.90 -16.11 1.67
C THR A 160 4.64 -14.84 1.24
N MET A 161 4.57 -13.77 2.04
CA MET A 161 5.33 -12.55 1.76
C MET A 161 6.83 -12.78 1.90
N ARG A 162 7.28 -13.52 2.93
CA ARG A 162 8.71 -13.88 3.08
C ARG A 162 9.22 -14.68 1.88
N ALA A 163 8.41 -15.61 1.36
CA ALA A 163 8.77 -16.38 0.18
C ALA A 163 8.93 -15.47 -1.05
N ALA A 164 7.97 -14.58 -1.32
CA ALA A 164 8.01 -13.67 -2.46
C ALA A 164 9.20 -12.70 -2.39
N ILE A 165 9.49 -12.12 -1.21
CA ILE A 165 10.63 -11.24 -0.98
C ILE A 165 11.96 -11.99 -1.21
N GLY A 166 12.07 -13.23 -0.68
CA GLY A 166 13.27 -14.06 -0.87
C GLY A 166 13.49 -14.48 -2.33
N GLU A 167 12.40 -14.84 -3.04
CA GLU A 167 12.45 -15.17 -4.47
C GLU A 167 12.81 -13.96 -5.34
N ALA A 168 12.42 -12.76 -4.91
CA ALA A 168 12.84 -11.52 -5.56
C ALA A 168 14.31 -11.14 -5.27
N GLY A 169 15.03 -11.87 -4.41
CA GLY A 169 16.42 -11.59 -4.05
C GLY A 169 16.58 -10.45 -3.03
N LEU A 170 15.50 -10.08 -2.32
CA LEU A 170 15.48 -9.00 -1.35
C LEU A 170 15.70 -9.50 0.08
N LEU A 171 16.23 -8.64 0.95
CA LEU A 171 16.52 -8.92 2.36
C LEU A 171 15.48 -8.26 3.26
N ILE A 172 14.79 -9.05 4.08
CA ILE A 172 13.76 -8.55 5.00
C ILE A 172 14.41 -7.84 6.19
N GLU A 173 14.07 -6.56 6.40
CA GLU A 173 14.40 -5.79 7.61
C GLU A 173 13.26 -5.82 8.64
N LYS A 174 12.00 -5.70 8.18
CA LYS A 174 10.81 -5.78 9.03
C LYS A 174 9.71 -6.58 8.33
N LEU A 175 8.97 -7.38 9.11
CA LEU A 175 7.83 -8.13 8.62
C LEU A 175 6.87 -8.42 9.78
N HIS A 176 5.74 -7.74 9.81
CA HIS A 176 4.71 -7.96 10.83
C HIS A 176 3.31 -7.70 10.29
N TYR A 177 2.32 -8.14 11.04
CA TYR A 177 0.94 -7.75 10.79
C TYR A 177 0.65 -6.38 11.39
N ALA A 178 -0.28 -5.66 10.82
CA ALA A 178 -0.80 -4.38 11.30
C ALA A 178 -2.33 -4.37 11.27
N ASN A 179 -2.93 -3.62 12.18
CA ASN A 179 -4.36 -3.44 12.32
C ASN A 179 -5.12 -4.73 12.65
N ALA A 180 -4.83 -5.30 13.82
CA ALA A 180 -5.45 -6.55 14.27
C ALA A 180 -6.97 -6.43 14.45
N LEU A 181 -7.45 -5.38 15.11
CA LEU A 181 -8.89 -5.14 15.29
C LEU A 181 -9.58 -4.81 13.97
N GLY A 182 -8.85 -4.22 13.01
CA GLY A 182 -9.34 -4.01 11.64
C GLY A 182 -9.65 -5.30 10.91
N LEU A 183 -8.84 -6.35 11.08
CA LEU A 183 -9.15 -7.66 10.51
C LEU A 183 -10.46 -8.22 11.06
N ILE A 184 -10.66 -8.15 12.39
CA ILE A 184 -11.87 -8.65 13.05
C ILE A 184 -13.10 -7.88 12.54
N GLY A 185 -13.03 -6.55 12.50
CA GLY A 185 -14.12 -5.71 12.00
C GLY A 185 -14.42 -5.94 10.52
N TYR A 186 -13.38 -5.98 9.67
CA TYR A 186 -13.52 -6.23 8.23
C TYR A 186 -14.13 -7.60 7.95
N TYR A 187 -13.57 -8.67 8.54
CA TYR A 187 -14.07 -10.01 8.35
C TYR A 187 -15.50 -10.19 8.87
N GLY A 188 -15.80 -9.63 10.04
CA GLY A 188 -17.15 -9.63 10.58
C GLY A 188 -18.16 -8.92 9.67
N ALA A 189 -17.82 -7.75 9.15
CA ALA A 189 -18.69 -6.99 8.24
C ALA A 189 -18.88 -7.71 6.90
N THR A 190 -17.79 -8.11 6.25
CA THR A 190 -17.83 -8.60 4.86
C THR A 190 -18.22 -10.07 4.74
N SER A 191 -17.72 -10.93 5.63
CA SER A 191 -17.89 -12.39 5.53
C SER A 191 -19.08 -12.90 6.35
N ILE A 192 -19.34 -12.31 7.52
CA ILE A 192 -20.44 -12.76 8.40
C ILE A 192 -21.72 -11.97 8.09
N LEU A 193 -21.66 -10.65 8.09
CA LEU A 193 -22.81 -9.78 7.88
C LEU A 193 -23.10 -9.50 6.40
N LYS A 194 -22.18 -9.90 5.49
CA LYS A 194 -22.26 -9.67 4.03
C LYS A 194 -22.49 -8.19 3.66
N LEU A 195 -21.99 -7.28 4.48
CA LEU A 195 -22.05 -5.85 4.25
C LEU A 195 -20.85 -5.45 3.38
N ALA A 196 -21.10 -4.69 2.31
CA ALA A 196 -20.01 -4.00 1.64
C ALA A 196 -19.46 -2.91 2.57
N PRO A 197 -18.15 -2.79 2.77
CA PRO A 197 -17.57 -1.66 3.49
C PRO A 197 -17.80 -0.41 2.65
N LYS A 198 -18.93 0.26 2.89
CA LYS A 198 -19.25 1.57 2.32
C LYS A 198 -18.83 2.64 3.33
N GLU A 199 -18.54 3.83 2.80
CA GLU A 199 -18.44 5.02 3.65
C GLU A 199 -19.63 5.07 4.57
N GLY A 200 -19.36 5.28 5.86
CA GLY A 200 -20.46 5.35 6.80
C GLY A 200 -20.00 5.69 8.22
N PRO A 201 -20.97 5.94 9.11
CA PRO A 201 -20.70 6.24 10.52
C PRO A 201 -19.79 5.20 11.19
N MET A 202 -19.89 3.94 10.79
CA MET A 202 -19.12 2.82 11.34
C MET A 202 -17.60 2.94 11.06
N VAL A 203 -17.22 3.32 9.83
CA VAL A 203 -15.82 3.56 9.47
C VAL A 203 -15.26 4.74 10.26
N LYS A 204 -16.02 5.83 10.38
CA LYS A 204 -15.61 7.00 11.17
C LYS A 204 -15.47 6.70 12.66
N VAL A 205 -16.38 5.90 13.23
CA VAL A 205 -16.30 5.45 14.64
C VAL A 205 -15.08 4.57 14.83
N TYR A 206 -14.86 3.62 13.94
CA TYR A 206 -13.68 2.76 13.96
C TYR A 206 -12.38 3.59 13.91
N ASP A 207 -12.27 4.50 12.94
CA ASP A 207 -11.08 5.34 12.74
C ASP A 207 -10.79 6.24 13.96
N LYS A 208 -11.85 6.79 14.59
CA LYS A 208 -11.69 7.73 15.70
C LYS A 208 -11.48 7.07 17.07
N LEU A 209 -12.09 5.93 17.32
CA LEU A 209 -12.12 5.31 18.66
C LEU A 209 -11.30 4.03 18.74
N VAL A 210 -11.44 3.13 17.76
CA VAL A 210 -10.82 1.81 17.84
C VAL A 210 -9.36 1.84 17.34
N LEU A 211 -9.12 2.54 16.25
CA LEU A 211 -7.81 2.56 15.61
C LEU A 211 -6.69 3.16 16.51
N PRO A 212 -6.89 4.29 17.22
CA PRO A 212 -5.85 4.81 18.11
C PRO A 212 -5.46 3.83 19.23
N VAL A 213 -6.44 3.11 19.77
CA VAL A 213 -6.20 2.07 20.78
C VAL A 213 -5.44 0.90 20.17
N THR A 214 -5.85 0.45 18.97
CA THR A 214 -5.16 -0.60 18.23
C THR A 214 -3.70 -0.23 17.96
N LYS A 215 -3.47 0.97 17.45
CA LYS A 215 -2.11 1.49 17.18
C LYS A 215 -1.26 1.50 18.44
N ALA A 216 -1.77 2.04 19.55
CA ALA A 216 -1.04 2.10 20.82
C ALA A 216 -0.70 0.70 21.36
N ALA A 217 -1.63 -0.25 21.30
CA ALA A 217 -1.40 -1.62 21.73
C ALA A 217 -0.35 -2.32 20.83
N GLU A 218 -0.38 -2.11 19.53
CA GLU A 218 0.55 -2.73 18.58
C GLU A 218 1.96 -2.13 18.61
N GLN A 219 2.14 -0.96 19.20
CA GLN A 219 3.47 -0.41 19.50
C GLN A 219 4.15 -1.18 20.65
N ILE A 220 3.37 -1.73 21.57
CA ILE A 220 3.86 -2.49 22.73
C ILE A 220 4.01 -3.96 22.38
N VAL A 221 2.98 -4.56 21.77
CA VAL A 221 2.93 -5.98 21.45
C VAL A 221 2.57 -6.18 20.00
N ARG A 222 3.46 -6.81 19.23
CA ARG A 222 3.18 -7.16 17.83
C ARG A 222 2.17 -8.30 17.75
N PRO A 223 0.98 -8.07 17.16
CA PRO A 223 -0.05 -9.09 17.10
C PRO A 223 0.35 -10.24 16.15
N PRO A 224 -0.12 -11.48 16.39
CA PRO A 224 0.12 -12.60 15.49
C PRO A 224 -0.73 -12.57 14.23
N PHE A 225 -1.66 -11.63 14.11
CA PHE A 225 -2.54 -11.39 12.95
C PHE A 225 -2.83 -9.91 12.79
N GLY A 226 -3.39 -9.52 11.64
CA GLY A 226 -3.83 -8.14 11.36
C GLY A 226 -4.48 -8.04 10.00
N GLN A 227 -5.11 -6.93 9.71
CA GLN A 227 -5.77 -6.68 8.42
C GLN A 227 -4.76 -6.61 7.27
N SER A 228 -3.54 -6.15 7.57
CA SER A 228 -2.47 -5.97 6.60
C SER A 228 -1.17 -6.63 7.04
N VAL A 229 -0.33 -6.95 6.06
CA VAL A 229 1.08 -7.30 6.25
C VAL A 229 1.90 -6.06 5.90
N PHE A 230 2.70 -5.58 6.86
CA PHE A 230 3.69 -4.53 6.65
C PHE A 230 5.07 -5.14 6.46
N VAL A 231 5.78 -4.67 5.43
CA VAL A 231 7.12 -5.15 5.08
C VAL A 231 8.06 -3.98 4.86
N VAL A 232 9.28 -4.11 5.35
CA VAL A 232 10.44 -3.37 4.88
C VAL A 232 11.46 -4.39 4.42
N ALA A 233 11.78 -4.37 3.15
CA ALA A 233 12.84 -5.16 2.56
C ALA A 233 13.92 -4.24 1.99
N ARG A 234 15.13 -4.74 1.82
CA ARG A 234 16.28 -3.99 1.31
C ARG A 234 16.86 -4.71 0.09
N THR A 235 17.27 -3.93 -0.91
CA THR A 235 18.09 -4.46 -2.01
C THR A 235 19.47 -4.87 -1.49
N PRO A 236 20.10 -5.89 -2.06
CA PRO A 236 21.52 -6.15 -1.81
C PRO A 236 22.36 -4.90 -2.07
N GLY A 237 23.45 -4.72 -1.31
CA GLY A 237 24.40 -3.62 -1.49
C GLY A 237 25.41 -3.93 -2.58
#